data_f2c67b704d8e47162b0e924e476bdc84
#
_entry.id   f2c67b704d8e47162b0e924e476bdc84
#
_cell.length_a   1.000
_cell.length_b   1.000
_cell.length_c   1.000
_cell.angle_alpha   90.00
_cell.angle_beta   90.00
_cell.angle_gamma   90.00
#
_symmetry.space_group_name_H-M   'P 1'
#
loop_
_entity.id
_entity.type
_entity.pdbx_description
1 polymer ?
#
loop_
_entity_poly.entity_id
_entity_poly.type
_entity_poly.pdbx_seq_one_letter_code
_entity_poly.pdbx_strand_id
1 'polypeptide(L)'
;KAALALTIAEKDFKDSTVFAPIDGIVSAKLQEPGEIAAPGKPIIIIKNPDQTEVAAFAPAEYYHRITARTTDAEISSCANNKIFAKVSYKSPEIMPELRTFQIKCENTANDPSMVPGALAKLSLILDSRKGLALPSSAILNRGGNKVVFAVNGNKAKMITVQTGLENNGLTEITAGDINLETFVIV
;
A
#
# COMPACT_ATOMS: atom_id res chain seq x y z
N LYS A 1 21.61 54.16 2.66
CA LYS A 1 21.56 53.58 4.03
C LYS A 1 20.13 53.56 4.57
N ALA A 2 19.36 54.67 4.49
CA ALA A 2 17.98 54.75 4.99
C ALA A 2 17.02 53.74 4.29
N ALA A 3 17.12 53.62 2.97
CA ALA A 3 16.29 52.65 2.22
C ALA A 3 16.54 51.19 2.65
N LEU A 4 17.78 50.82 2.91
CA LEU A 4 18.12 49.49 3.38
C LEU A 4 17.57 49.22 4.80
N ALA A 5 17.67 50.22 5.68
CA ALA A 5 17.10 50.12 7.02
C ALA A 5 15.57 49.95 7.01
N LEU A 6 14.88 50.63 6.11
CA LEU A 6 13.44 50.49 5.93
C LEU A 6 13.09 49.07 5.45
N THR A 7 13.80 48.55 4.43
CA THR A 7 13.57 47.21 3.91
C THR A 7 13.78 46.13 4.99
N ILE A 8 14.78 46.31 5.86
CA ILE A 8 15.00 45.39 6.99
C ILE A 8 13.84 45.47 7.98
N ALA A 9 13.42 46.66 8.37
CA ALA A 9 12.32 46.83 9.31
C ALA A 9 10.98 46.32 8.77
N GLU A 10 10.70 46.49 7.47
CA GLU A 10 9.53 45.92 6.82
C GLU A 10 9.57 44.39 6.78
N LYS A 11 10.75 43.81 6.58
CA LYS A 11 10.92 42.34 6.64
C LYS A 11 10.71 41.82 8.05
N ASP A 12 11.33 42.46 9.05
CA ASP A 12 11.18 42.05 10.45
C ASP A 12 9.72 42.16 10.91
N PHE A 13 8.99 43.18 10.45
CA PHE A 13 7.55 43.30 10.71
C PHE A 13 6.74 42.18 10.06
N LYS A 14 7.03 41.83 8.80
CA LYS A 14 6.40 40.69 8.12
C LYS A 14 6.67 39.37 8.83
N ASP A 15 7.91 39.14 9.25
CA ASP A 15 8.36 37.92 9.92
C ASP A 15 7.80 37.82 11.36
N SER A 16 7.26 38.92 11.93
CA SER A 16 6.57 38.91 13.23
C SER A 16 5.19 38.25 13.21
N THR A 17 4.62 38.05 12.01
CA THR A 17 3.34 37.33 11.84
C THR A 17 3.56 35.98 11.15
N VAL A 18 3.27 34.89 11.86
CA VAL A 18 3.43 33.56 11.34
C VAL A 18 2.10 33.06 10.76
N PHE A 19 2.10 32.69 9.49
CA PHE A 19 0.94 32.13 8.80
C PHE A 19 1.07 30.61 8.69
N ALA A 20 -0.07 29.90 8.70
CA ALA A 20 -0.11 28.48 8.42
C ALA A 20 0.34 28.23 6.96
N PRO A 21 1.37 27.42 6.71
CA PRO A 21 1.85 27.14 5.35
C PRO A 21 0.98 26.15 4.59
N ILE A 22 0.11 25.44 5.27
CA ILE A 22 -0.80 24.41 4.73
C ILE A 22 -2.16 24.48 5.43
N ASP A 23 -3.19 24.01 4.74
CA ASP A 23 -4.49 23.73 5.37
C ASP A 23 -4.38 22.45 6.19
N GLY A 24 -5.08 22.39 7.35
CA GLY A 24 -5.03 21.23 8.21
C GLY A 24 -5.54 21.48 9.62
N ILE A 25 -5.31 20.49 10.48
CA ILE A 25 -5.73 20.51 11.88
C ILE A 25 -4.52 20.75 12.78
N VAL A 26 -4.66 21.61 13.77
CA VAL A 26 -3.64 21.83 14.79
C VAL A 26 -3.53 20.55 15.64
N SER A 27 -2.42 19.85 15.48
CA SER A 27 -2.15 18.60 16.20
C SER A 27 -1.54 18.85 17.57
N ALA A 28 -0.73 19.90 17.70
CA ALA A 28 -0.13 20.29 18.97
C ALA A 28 0.19 21.79 18.96
N LYS A 29 0.01 22.43 20.10
CA LYS A 29 0.47 23.75 20.41
C LYS A 29 1.68 23.60 21.31
N LEU A 30 2.84 24.10 20.89
CA LEU A 30 4.13 23.89 21.56
C LEU A 30 4.60 25.10 22.36
N GLN A 31 3.97 26.25 22.13
CA GLN A 31 4.25 27.50 22.87
C GLN A 31 2.96 28.16 23.30
N GLU A 32 3.00 28.76 24.50
CA GLU A 32 1.85 29.51 25.05
C GLU A 32 2.00 31.01 24.78
N PRO A 33 0.86 31.77 24.75
CA PRO A 33 0.88 33.21 24.65
C PRO A 33 1.67 33.82 25.80
N GLY A 34 2.60 34.73 25.49
CA GLY A 34 3.49 35.38 26.44
C GLY A 34 4.89 34.75 26.52
N GLU A 35 5.11 33.61 25.85
CA GLU A 35 6.45 33.04 25.74
C GLU A 35 7.25 33.74 24.63
N ILE A 36 8.58 33.72 24.79
CA ILE A 36 9.50 34.29 23.80
C ILE A 36 9.65 33.33 22.63
N ALA A 37 9.15 33.76 21.47
CA ALA A 37 9.39 33.05 20.21
C ALA A 37 10.86 33.27 19.79
N ALA A 38 11.52 32.22 19.37
CA ALA A 38 12.87 32.27 18.84
C ALA A 38 12.92 31.61 17.46
N PRO A 39 13.74 32.14 16.52
CA PRO A 39 13.94 31.51 15.23
C PRO A 39 14.31 30.05 15.34
N GLY A 40 13.64 29.18 14.57
CA GLY A 40 13.86 27.74 14.58
C GLY A 40 13.13 26.95 15.66
N LYS A 41 12.43 27.60 16.59
CA LYS A 41 11.55 26.89 17.53
C LYS A 41 10.15 26.71 16.93
N PRO A 42 9.63 25.49 16.87
CA PRO A 42 8.26 25.25 16.38
C PRO A 42 7.25 25.79 17.41
N ILE A 43 6.22 26.48 16.93
CA ILE A 43 5.14 27.06 17.75
C ILE A 43 3.91 26.15 17.73
N ILE A 44 3.55 25.65 16.54
CA ILE A 44 2.35 24.83 16.31
C ILE A 44 2.72 23.72 15.33
N ILE A 45 2.15 22.53 15.54
CA ILE A 45 2.21 21.42 14.59
C ILE A 45 0.86 21.32 13.88
N ILE A 46 0.87 21.50 12.56
CA ILE A 46 -0.30 21.34 11.70
C ILE A 46 -0.16 20.02 10.94
N LYS A 47 -1.22 19.22 10.91
CA LYS A 47 -1.32 17.99 10.13
C LYS A 47 -2.47 18.10 9.15
N ASN A 48 -2.23 17.69 7.91
CA ASN A 48 -3.29 17.54 6.92
C ASN A 48 -3.75 16.08 6.91
N PRO A 49 -4.95 15.75 7.45
CA PRO A 49 -5.45 14.38 7.48
C PRO A 49 -5.89 13.87 6.10
N ASP A 50 -6.17 14.77 5.15
CA ASP A 50 -6.65 14.41 3.82
C ASP A 50 -5.53 13.87 2.91
N GLN A 51 -4.27 14.12 3.30
CA GLN A 51 -3.08 13.64 2.59
C GLN A 51 -2.31 12.65 3.47
N THR A 52 -2.75 11.41 3.48
CA THR A 52 -2.09 10.34 4.22
C THR A 52 -1.31 9.40 3.29
N GLU A 53 -0.16 8.95 3.73
CA GLU A 53 0.65 7.95 3.06
C GLU A 53 0.80 6.71 3.95
N VAL A 54 0.78 5.54 3.33
CA VAL A 54 1.17 4.29 3.98
C VAL A 54 2.61 3.99 3.61
N ALA A 55 3.48 3.98 4.60
CA ALA A 55 4.88 3.60 4.44
C ALA A 55 5.08 2.15 4.89
N ALA A 56 5.79 1.37 4.09
CA ALA A 56 6.14 -0.01 4.39
C ALA A 56 7.56 -0.33 3.93
N PHE A 57 8.09 -1.44 4.44
CA PHE A 57 9.38 -1.97 4.03
C PHE A 57 9.19 -3.28 3.28
N ALA A 58 9.71 -3.36 2.07
CA ALA A 58 9.67 -4.55 1.23
C ALA A 58 11.05 -5.25 1.22
N PRO A 59 11.11 -6.59 1.20
CA PRO A 59 12.35 -7.33 1.07
C PRO A 59 13.10 -7.01 -0.22
N ALA A 60 14.43 -6.96 -0.15
CA ALA A 60 15.31 -6.58 -1.27
C ALA A 60 15.12 -7.45 -2.52
N GLU A 61 14.72 -8.72 -2.36
CA GLU A 61 14.45 -9.65 -3.47
C GLU A 61 13.38 -9.16 -4.44
N TYR A 62 12.42 -8.34 -3.96
CA TYR A 62 11.37 -7.75 -4.78
C TYR A 62 11.76 -6.41 -5.41
N TYR A 63 12.99 -5.94 -5.17
CA TYR A 63 13.41 -4.61 -5.61
C TYR A 63 13.17 -4.37 -7.10
N HIS A 64 13.56 -5.32 -7.97
CA HIS A 64 13.40 -5.16 -9.41
C HIS A 64 11.97 -5.40 -9.91
N ARG A 65 11.11 -6.01 -9.10
CA ARG A 65 9.71 -6.28 -9.46
C ARG A 65 8.76 -5.14 -9.10
N ILE A 66 9.17 -4.26 -8.18
CA ILE A 66 8.37 -3.12 -7.74
C ILE A 66 8.83 -1.88 -8.47
N THR A 67 7.89 -1.20 -9.12
CA THR A 67 8.13 0.06 -9.83
C THR A 67 7.16 1.11 -9.33
N ALA A 68 7.69 2.28 -8.95
CA ALA A 68 6.87 3.41 -8.54
C ALA A 68 5.90 3.83 -9.65
N ARG A 69 4.69 4.23 -9.28
CA ARG A 69 3.57 4.65 -10.13
C ARG A 69 2.97 3.56 -11.03
N THR A 70 3.53 2.35 -11.03
CA THR A 70 3.07 1.24 -11.88
C THR A 70 2.55 0.07 -11.06
N THR A 71 3.28 -0.29 -9.99
CA THR A 71 2.89 -1.43 -9.15
C THR A 71 1.63 -1.12 -8.36
N ASP A 72 0.61 -1.95 -8.52
CA ASP A 72 -0.64 -1.86 -7.79
C ASP A 72 -0.49 -2.40 -6.36
N ALA A 73 -1.23 -1.81 -5.45
CA ALA A 73 -1.23 -2.16 -4.04
C ALA A 73 -2.65 -2.16 -3.47
N GLU A 74 -2.91 -3.01 -2.51
CA GLU A 74 -4.10 -3.02 -1.68
C GLU A 74 -3.70 -2.61 -0.26
N ILE A 75 -4.30 -1.55 0.25
CA ILE A 75 -4.13 -1.07 1.60
C ILE A 75 -5.34 -1.53 2.40
N SER A 76 -5.10 -2.22 3.51
CA SER A 76 -6.15 -2.57 4.49
C SER A 76 -5.91 -1.81 5.78
N SER A 77 -6.87 -0.99 6.20
CA SER A 77 -6.89 -0.32 7.50
C SER A 77 -7.33 -1.27 8.63
N CYS A 78 -7.21 -0.82 9.87
CA CYS A 78 -7.74 -1.54 11.03
C CYS A 78 -9.26 -1.79 10.95
N ALA A 79 -10.00 -1.02 10.16
CA ALA A 79 -11.43 -1.19 9.92
C ALA A 79 -11.77 -2.22 8.83
N ASN A 80 -10.79 -2.98 8.33
CA ASN A 80 -10.92 -3.93 7.21
C ASN A 80 -11.37 -3.31 5.87
N ASN A 81 -11.35 -2.00 5.76
CA ASN A 81 -11.59 -1.34 4.49
C ASN A 81 -10.40 -1.59 3.56
N LYS A 82 -10.68 -2.00 2.33
CA LYS A 82 -9.69 -2.26 1.29
C LYS A 82 -9.67 -1.09 0.32
N ILE A 83 -8.52 -0.45 0.19
CA ILE A 83 -8.27 0.66 -0.71
C ILE A 83 -7.27 0.19 -1.76
N PHE A 84 -7.62 0.36 -3.03
CA PHE A 84 -6.68 0.12 -4.12
C PHE A 84 -5.87 1.39 -4.37
N ALA A 85 -4.58 1.25 -4.34
CA ALA A 85 -3.61 2.33 -4.52
C ALA A 85 -2.48 1.87 -5.43
N LYS A 86 -1.57 2.79 -5.74
CA LYS A 86 -0.31 2.47 -6.41
C LYS A 86 0.85 2.86 -5.53
N VAL A 87 1.96 2.17 -5.71
CA VAL A 87 3.22 2.58 -5.08
C VAL A 87 3.60 3.96 -5.61
N SER A 88 3.53 4.99 -4.76
CA SER A 88 3.88 6.38 -5.10
C SER A 88 5.39 6.60 -5.07
N TYR A 89 6.06 5.99 -4.10
CA TYR A 89 7.49 6.12 -3.88
C TYR A 89 8.15 4.76 -3.63
N LYS A 90 9.34 4.60 -4.17
CA LYS A 90 10.25 3.48 -3.90
C LYS A 90 11.62 4.06 -3.58
N SER A 91 12.20 3.64 -2.47
CA SER A 91 13.56 4.06 -2.10
C SER A 91 14.57 3.62 -3.17
N PRO A 92 15.48 4.49 -3.59
CA PRO A 92 16.57 4.11 -4.48
C PRO A 92 17.64 3.27 -3.78
N GLU A 93 17.58 3.18 -2.46
CA GLU A 93 18.58 2.52 -1.61
C GLU A 93 17.95 1.37 -0.84
N ILE A 94 18.68 0.27 -0.73
CA ILE A 94 18.36 -0.88 0.11
C ILE A 94 19.12 -0.72 1.43
N MET A 95 18.42 -0.84 2.54
CA MET A 95 19.03 -0.85 3.88
C MET A 95 19.77 -2.18 4.10
N PRO A 96 21.12 -2.16 4.22
CA PRO A 96 21.91 -3.41 4.27
C PRO A 96 21.61 -4.25 5.50
N GLU A 97 21.35 -3.60 6.62
CA GLU A 97 21.12 -4.25 7.92
C GLU A 97 19.84 -5.10 7.92
N LEU A 98 18.77 -4.58 7.33
CA LEU A 98 17.46 -5.23 7.27
C LEU A 98 17.20 -5.95 5.95
N ARG A 99 18.03 -5.72 4.94
CA ARG A 99 17.84 -6.18 3.57
C ARG A 99 16.45 -5.83 3.03
N THR A 100 16.01 -4.62 3.33
CA THR A 100 14.71 -4.08 2.92
C THR A 100 14.88 -2.71 2.28
N PHE A 101 13.87 -2.26 1.56
CA PHE A 101 13.77 -0.90 1.04
C PHE A 101 12.40 -0.32 1.32
N GLN A 102 12.35 0.99 1.50
CA GLN A 102 11.11 1.68 1.79
C GLN A 102 10.28 1.87 0.53
N ILE A 103 8.99 1.65 0.67
CA ILE A 103 7.96 1.99 -0.31
C ILE A 103 6.88 2.82 0.37
N LYS A 104 6.20 3.66 -0.42
CA LYS A 104 5.05 4.43 0.05
C LYS A 104 3.90 4.31 -0.95
N CYS A 105 2.70 4.31 -0.42
CA CYS A 105 1.46 4.37 -1.20
C CYS A 105 0.60 5.51 -0.67
N GLU A 106 0.06 6.32 -1.55
CA GLU A 106 -0.85 7.41 -1.20
C GLU A 106 -2.26 6.87 -0.97
N ASN A 107 -2.93 7.39 0.06
CA ASN A 107 -4.34 7.14 0.31
C ASN A 107 -5.18 8.01 -0.63
N THR A 108 -5.42 7.54 -1.84
CA THR A 108 -6.21 8.28 -2.84
C THR A 108 -7.71 8.28 -2.56
N ALA A 109 -8.18 7.41 -1.67
CA ALA A 109 -9.60 7.30 -1.32
C ALA A 109 -10.03 8.27 -0.21
N ASN A 110 -9.09 9.00 0.42
CA ASN A 110 -9.33 9.88 1.57
C ASN A 110 -10.17 9.18 2.66
N ASP A 111 -9.87 7.90 2.92
CA ASP A 111 -10.61 7.12 3.91
C ASP A 111 -10.31 7.65 5.32
N PRO A 112 -11.30 8.15 6.05
CA PRO A 112 -11.12 8.70 7.39
C PRO A 112 -10.69 7.65 8.43
N SER A 113 -10.79 6.35 8.11
CA SER A 113 -10.28 5.29 8.98
C SER A 113 -8.74 5.19 8.98
N MET A 114 -8.07 5.85 8.02
CA MET A 114 -6.62 5.89 7.93
C MET A 114 -6.04 7.05 8.73
N VAL A 115 -5.96 6.87 10.01
CA VAL A 115 -5.42 7.87 10.95
C VAL A 115 -3.88 7.82 10.93
N PRO A 116 -3.19 8.98 10.81
CA PRO A 116 -1.74 9.03 10.92
C PRO A 116 -1.22 8.40 12.22
N GLY A 117 -0.26 7.48 12.10
CA GLY A 117 0.27 6.70 13.24
C GLY A 117 -0.43 5.36 13.46
N ALA A 118 -1.52 5.07 12.77
CA ALA A 118 -2.16 3.75 12.82
C ALA A 118 -1.38 2.72 11.98
N LEU A 119 -1.53 1.45 12.37
CA LEU A 119 -1.00 0.34 11.58
C LEU A 119 -1.92 0.04 10.40
N ALA A 120 -1.35 -0.13 9.21
CA ALA A 120 -2.04 -0.58 8.03
C ALA A 120 -1.33 -1.78 7.42
N LYS A 121 -2.09 -2.68 6.80
CA LYS A 121 -1.53 -3.79 6.01
C LYS A 121 -1.45 -3.36 4.55
N LEU A 122 -0.26 -3.46 3.97
CA LEU A 122 -0.02 -3.20 2.56
C LEU A 122 0.25 -4.51 1.83
N SER A 123 -0.57 -4.83 0.83
CA SER A 123 -0.41 -5.99 -0.04
C SER A 123 -0.06 -5.52 -1.45
N LEU A 124 1.11 -5.88 -1.94
CA LEU A 124 1.56 -5.53 -3.30
C LEU A 124 1.08 -6.56 -4.30
N ILE A 125 0.55 -6.10 -5.43
CA ILE A 125 0.12 -6.95 -6.54
C ILE A 125 1.27 -6.96 -7.56
N LEU A 126 2.10 -7.99 -7.49
CA LEU A 126 3.29 -8.11 -8.33
C LEU A 126 3.01 -8.79 -9.68
N ASP A 127 1.97 -9.62 -9.72
CA ASP A 127 1.48 -10.30 -10.92
C ASP A 127 -0.04 -10.30 -10.92
N SER A 128 -0.64 -9.96 -12.04
CA SER A 128 -2.07 -10.06 -12.25
C SER A 128 -2.32 -10.58 -13.66
N ARG A 129 -2.95 -11.76 -13.75
CA ARG A 129 -3.33 -12.35 -15.02
C ARG A 129 -4.70 -13.01 -14.92
N LYS A 130 -5.38 -13.08 -16.03
CA LYS A 130 -6.64 -13.82 -16.13
C LYS A 130 -6.31 -15.27 -16.46
N GLY A 131 -6.81 -16.20 -15.68
CA GLY A 131 -6.62 -17.63 -15.87
C GLY A 131 -7.77 -18.42 -15.28
N LEU A 132 -7.86 -19.71 -15.64
CA LEU A 132 -8.78 -20.63 -15.01
C LEU A 132 -8.27 -20.92 -13.59
N ALA A 133 -9.13 -20.79 -12.60
CA ALA A 133 -8.80 -21.11 -11.21
C ALA A 133 -9.89 -21.98 -10.60
N LEU A 134 -9.47 -22.89 -9.73
CA LEU A 134 -10.35 -23.74 -8.95
C LEU A 134 -10.11 -23.54 -7.47
N PRO A 135 -11.11 -23.81 -6.61
CA PRO A 135 -10.88 -23.87 -5.18
C PRO A 135 -9.75 -24.84 -4.86
N SER A 136 -8.79 -24.43 -4.02
CA SER A 136 -7.64 -25.28 -3.66
C SER A 136 -8.08 -26.62 -3.04
N SER A 137 -9.26 -26.65 -2.39
CA SER A 137 -9.89 -27.87 -1.83
C SER A 137 -10.28 -28.90 -2.89
N ALA A 138 -10.53 -28.48 -4.14
CA ALA A 138 -10.87 -29.39 -5.25
C ALA A 138 -9.65 -30.09 -5.86
N ILE A 139 -8.44 -29.67 -5.50
CA ILE A 139 -7.19 -30.18 -6.08
C ILE A 139 -6.57 -31.20 -5.12
N LEU A 140 -6.49 -32.43 -5.55
CA LEU A 140 -5.94 -33.52 -4.79
C LEU A 140 -4.57 -33.95 -5.33
N ASN A 141 -3.71 -34.45 -4.44
CA ASN A 141 -2.43 -35.03 -4.84
C ASN A 141 -2.56 -36.55 -4.88
N ARG A 142 -2.41 -37.16 -6.06
CA ARG A 142 -2.42 -38.61 -6.24
C ARG A 142 -1.19 -39.06 -7.05
N GLY A 143 -0.38 -39.91 -6.42
CA GLY A 143 0.79 -40.48 -7.08
C GLY A 143 1.80 -39.44 -7.57
N GLY A 144 1.94 -38.32 -6.85
CA GLY A 144 2.83 -37.22 -7.24
C GLY A 144 2.25 -36.26 -8.27
N ASN A 145 1.05 -36.52 -8.79
CA ASN A 145 0.35 -35.65 -9.73
C ASN A 145 -0.81 -34.92 -9.05
N LYS A 146 -1.04 -33.68 -9.45
CA LYS A 146 -2.22 -32.92 -9.04
C LYS A 146 -3.39 -33.30 -9.95
N VAL A 147 -4.51 -33.68 -9.33
CA VAL A 147 -5.71 -34.16 -10.02
C VAL A 147 -6.94 -33.46 -9.48
N VAL A 148 -7.94 -33.32 -10.33
CA VAL A 148 -9.29 -32.89 -9.98
C VAL A 148 -10.30 -33.90 -10.48
N PHE A 149 -11.45 -33.96 -9.84
CA PHE A 149 -12.56 -34.81 -10.28
C PHE A 149 -13.63 -33.96 -10.94
N ALA A 150 -13.85 -34.16 -12.22
CA ALA A 150 -14.91 -33.53 -12.98
C ALA A 150 -16.14 -34.41 -13.09
N VAL A 151 -17.32 -33.79 -13.09
CA VAL A 151 -18.59 -34.48 -13.29
C VAL A 151 -18.77 -34.75 -14.79
N ASN A 152 -18.91 -36.02 -15.16
CA ASN A 152 -19.24 -36.42 -16.52
C ASN A 152 -20.49 -37.31 -16.49
N GLY A 153 -21.66 -36.69 -16.73
CA GLY A 153 -22.96 -37.36 -16.55
C GLY A 153 -23.16 -37.79 -15.09
N ASN A 154 -23.28 -39.11 -14.85
CA ASN A 154 -23.47 -39.64 -13.51
C ASN A 154 -22.18 -40.30 -12.93
N LYS A 155 -21.01 -39.94 -13.47
CA LYS A 155 -19.71 -40.49 -13.08
C LYS A 155 -18.69 -39.35 -12.83
N ALA A 156 -17.78 -39.61 -11.89
CA ALA A 156 -16.61 -38.71 -11.68
C ALA A 156 -15.47 -39.13 -12.64
N LYS A 157 -14.94 -38.20 -13.39
CA LYS A 157 -13.76 -38.36 -14.24
C LYS A 157 -12.57 -37.69 -13.57
N MET A 158 -11.51 -38.46 -13.31
CA MET A 158 -10.24 -37.89 -12.81
C MET A 158 -9.49 -37.22 -13.97
N ILE A 159 -9.08 -36.00 -13.76
CA ILE A 159 -8.32 -35.19 -14.73
C ILE A 159 -7.02 -34.75 -14.05
N THR A 160 -5.89 -35.04 -14.67
CA THR A 160 -4.60 -34.53 -14.23
C THR A 160 -4.46 -33.08 -14.66
N VAL A 161 -4.00 -32.23 -13.74
CA VAL A 161 -3.85 -30.79 -13.97
C VAL A 161 -2.48 -30.31 -13.56
N GLN A 162 -2.01 -29.25 -14.22
CA GLN A 162 -0.88 -28.46 -13.76
C GLN A 162 -1.40 -27.20 -13.09
N THR A 163 -0.84 -26.87 -11.95
CA THR A 163 -1.25 -25.70 -11.17
C THR A 163 -0.21 -24.59 -11.26
N GLY A 164 -0.68 -23.36 -11.23
CA GLY A 164 0.15 -22.18 -11.16
C GLY A 164 0.08 -21.51 -9.77
N LEU A 165 -0.22 -20.23 -9.76
CA LEU A 165 -0.30 -19.40 -8.55
C LEU A 165 -1.51 -19.81 -7.69
N GLU A 166 -1.32 -19.69 -6.38
CA GLU A 166 -2.40 -19.84 -5.41
C GLU A 166 -2.61 -18.51 -4.69
N ASN A 167 -3.86 -18.08 -4.62
CA ASN A 167 -4.26 -16.86 -3.93
C ASN A 167 -5.68 -16.97 -3.39
N ASN A 168 -5.88 -16.56 -2.12
CA ASN A 168 -7.19 -16.52 -1.45
C ASN A 168 -7.99 -17.83 -1.55
N GLY A 169 -7.33 -19.00 -1.45
CA GLY A 169 -7.97 -20.30 -1.54
C GLY A 169 -8.37 -20.73 -2.94
N LEU A 170 -7.93 -19.99 -3.97
CA LEU A 170 -8.04 -20.35 -5.36
C LEU A 170 -6.67 -20.70 -5.92
N THR A 171 -6.58 -21.80 -6.65
CA THR A 171 -5.36 -22.23 -7.35
C THR A 171 -5.58 -22.17 -8.86
N GLU A 172 -4.66 -21.50 -9.55
CA GLU A 172 -4.66 -21.41 -11.00
C GLU A 172 -4.40 -22.77 -11.64
N ILE A 173 -5.11 -23.07 -12.72
CA ILE A 173 -4.87 -24.21 -13.58
C ILE A 173 -4.19 -23.73 -14.86
N THR A 174 -2.94 -24.14 -15.04
CA THR A 174 -2.11 -23.76 -16.19
C THR A 174 -2.21 -24.74 -17.36
N ALA A 175 -2.51 -26.02 -17.07
CA ALA A 175 -2.75 -27.04 -18.07
C ALA A 175 -3.65 -28.14 -17.50
N GLY A 176 -4.45 -28.77 -18.38
CA GLY A 176 -5.41 -29.82 -18.07
C GLY A 176 -6.61 -29.77 -19.01
N ASP A 177 -7.34 -30.88 -19.10
CA ASP A 177 -8.57 -30.96 -19.92
C ASP A 177 -9.77 -30.43 -19.12
N ILE A 178 -9.69 -29.10 -18.77
CA ILE A 178 -10.70 -28.39 -17.99
C ILE A 178 -10.98 -27.05 -18.65
N ASN A 179 -12.25 -26.70 -18.72
CA ASN A 179 -12.74 -25.41 -19.24
C ASN A 179 -13.71 -24.77 -18.23
N LEU A 180 -14.23 -23.58 -18.57
CA LEU A 180 -15.16 -22.82 -17.74
C LEU A 180 -16.52 -23.53 -17.51
N GLU A 181 -16.87 -24.50 -18.35
CA GLU A 181 -18.11 -25.27 -18.27
C GLU A 181 -17.96 -26.57 -17.50
N THR A 182 -16.73 -26.92 -17.07
CA THR A 182 -16.45 -28.16 -16.37
C THR A 182 -16.87 -28.04 -14.91
N PHE A 183 -17.83 -28.84 -14.48
CA PHE A 183 -18.22 -28.95 -13.07
C PHE A 183 -17.22 -29.82 -12.33
N VAL A 184 -16.62 -29.26 -11.31
CA VAL A 184 -15.60 -29.91 -10.48
C VAL A 184 -16.18 -30.25 -9.12
N ILE A 185 -15.82 -31.41 -8.60
CA ILE A 185 -16.21 -31.87 -7.26
C ILE A 185 -15.24 -31.23 -6.25
N VAL A 186 -15.79 -30.61 -5.23
CA VAL A 186 -15.03 -29.93 -4.15
C VAL A 186 -15.10 -30.77 -2.87
#